data_26dcc962dc75903f4534022c75085535
#
_entry.id   26dcc962dc75903f4534022c75085535
#
_cell.length_a   1.000
_cell.length_b   1.000
_cell.length_c   1.000
_cell.angle_alpha   90.00
_cell.angle_beta   90.00
_cell.angle_gamma   90.00
#
_symmetry.space_group_name_H-M   'P 1'
#
loop_
_entity.id
_entity.type
_entity.pdbx_description
1 polymer ?
#
loop_
_entity_poly.entity_id
_entity_poly.type
_entity_poly.pdbx_seq_one_letter_code
_entity_poly.pdbx_strand_id
1 'polypeptide(L)'
;MEIIIVDIADRSNFDKKDWPENAFIVFSDEWSFRKKQCQNFIKSQNKIYDRKFHGRKCIVKEVNPDVGKDFFKLHHIQGSNNLGVIYFGLFHESELIGVMSLGRHSRQIAENRIVLDRFCIADGVHVQGGASKLFARCIKWAKDHKYDEIISFSDNRWTEGKIYEILGFSLEKNHKQDYCYVDTKDPNHRISKQSQKKSSSNCPQGMTEFEWADIRGLKKLWDLGKKRWVFPLDPEALLLKQKQSIQCAEQNKNGDFKHSHIRGYFTSDKQNTEVFYSSSYELRCLYLLEQNELAK
;
A
#
# COMPACT_ATOMS: atom_id res chain seq x y z
N MET A 1 19.80 1.63 12.08
CA MET A 1 18.38 1.19 12.18
C MET A 1 18.38 -0.02 13.11
N GLU A 2 17.66 0.07 14.20
CA GLU A 2 17.46 -1.02 15.16
C GLU A 2 16.51 -2.07 14.59
N ILE A 3 16.79 -3.35 14.84
CA ILE A 3 15.93 -4.47 14.40
C ILE A 3 15.27 -5.04 15.63
N ILE A 4 13.95 -5.01 15.67
CA ILE A 4 13.15 -5.54 16.75
C ILE A 4 12.38 -6.75 16.23
N ILE A 5 12.69 -7.94 16.75
CA ILE A 5 11.94 -9.15 16.48
C ILE A 5 10.92 -9.31 17.60
N VAL A 6 9.65 -9.18 17.23
CA VAL A 6 8.53 -9.27 18.15
C VAL A 6 8.00 -10.69 18.19
N ASP A 7 8.05 -11.31 19.35
CA ASP A 7 7.44 -12.61 19.54
C ASP A 7 5.91 -12.51 19.51
N ILE A 8 5.29 -13.15 18.51
CA ILE A 8 3.83 -13.16 18.38
C ILE A 8 3.13 -14.04 19.40
N ALA A 9 3.84 -14.88 20.13
CA ALA A 9 3.30 -15.64 21.25
C ALA A 9 3.25 -14.81 22.53
N ASP A 10 4.22 -13.91 22.74
CA ASP A 10 4.25 -12.98 23.87
C ASP A 10 3.65 -11.62 23.49
N ARG A 11 2.42 -11.38 23.93
CA ARG A 11 1.63 -10.20 23.58
C ARG A 11 1.58 -9.13 24.61
N SER A 12 2.19 -9.33 25.75
CA SER A 12 2.31 -8.32 26.79
C SER A 12 3.04 -7.07 26.33
N ASN A 13 3.86 -7.21 25.25
CA ASN A 13 4.67 -6.15 24.65
C ASN A 13 3.97 -5.37 23.51
N PHE A 14 2.70 -5.68 23.20
CA PHE A 14 1.97 -5.03 22.11
C PHE A 14 1.27 -3.74 22.53
N ASP A 15 1.91 -2.89 23.31
CA ASP A 15 1.40 -1.55 23.49
C ASP A 15 1.89 -0.67 22.34
N LYS A 16 0.94 -0.10 21.61
CA LYS A 16 1.12 0.67 20.35
C LYS A 16 2.02 1.89 20.49
N LYS A 17 2.35 2.30 21.70
CA LYS A 17 2.97 3.58 22.01
C LYS A 17 4.50 3.53 22.12
N ASP A 18 5.07 2.34 22.20
CA ASP A 18 6.46 2.19 22.65
C ASP A 18 7.46 1.72 21.60
N TRP A 19 7.07 1.76 20.31
CA TRP A 19 8.02 1.41 19.26
C TRP A 19 8.99 2.54 19.00
N PRO A 20 10.33 2.29 19.08
CA PRO A 20 11.34 3.30 18.80
C PRO A 20 11.15 3.86 17.38
N GLU A 21 11.27 5.17 17.25
CA GLU A 21 11.37 5.82 15.95
C GLU A 21 12.57 5.22 15.19
N ASN A 22 12.37 4.89 13.91
CA ASN A 22 13.37 4.27 13.04
C ASN A 22 13.73 2.80 13.34
N ALA A 23 12.93 2.08 14.13
CA ALA A 23 13.08 0.65 14.28
C ALA A 23 12.50 -0.11 13.08
N PHE A 24 13.16 -1.21 12.70
CA PHE A 24 12.64 -2.18 11.74
C PHE A 24 11.98 -3.32 12.53
N ILE A 25 10.66 -3.41 12.45
CA ILE A 25 9.88 -4.33 13.25
C ILE A 25 9.48 -5.53 12.43
N VAL A 26 9.88 -6.71 12.88
CA VAL A 26 9.56 -8.01 12.27
C VAL A 26 8.92 -8.89 13.31
N PHE A 27 7.82 -9.52 12.95
CA PHE A 27 7.21 -10.52 13.82
C PHE A 27 7.98 -11.85 13.74
N SER A 28 7.95 -12.63 14.81
CA SER A 28 8.72 -13.89 14.92
C SER A 28 8.35 -14.91 13.83
N ASP A 29 7.08 -14.96 13.38
CA ASP A 29 6.64 -15.79 12.26
C ASP A 29 7.27 -15.33 10.94
N GLU A 30 7.28 -14.01 10.66
CA GLU A 30 7.92 -13.44 9.47
C GLU A 30 9.41 -13.71 9.46
N TRP A 31 10.06 -13.55 10.63
CA TRP A 31 11.48 -13.87 10.78
C TRP A 31 11.77 -15.35 10.54
N SER A 32 10.93 -16.25 11.07
CA SER A 32 11.12 -17.70 10.92
C SER A 32 10.94 -18.16 9.47
N PHE A 33 9.88 -17.69 8.81
CA PHE A 33 9.55 -18.16 7.44
C PHE A 33 10.28 -17.42 6.32
N ARG A 34 10.73 -16.16 6.57
CA ARG A 34 11.31 -15.28 5.55
C ARG A 34 12.56 -14.56 6.04
N LYS A 35 13.37 -15.24 6.85
CA LYS A 35 14.58 -14.67 7.44
C LYS A 35 15.51 -14.04 6.41
N LYS A 36 15.74 -14.75 5.29
CA LYS A 36 16.61 -14.27 4.20
C LYS A 36 16.06 -12.98 3.59
N GLN A 37 14.78 -12.91 3.27
CA GLN A 37 14.14 -11.72 2.70
C GLN A 37 14.19 -10.54 3.68
N CYS A 38 13.93 -10.78 4.99
CA CYS A 38 14.06 -9.76 6.02
C CYS A 38 15.49 -9.23 6.10
N GLN A 39 16.48 -10.11 6.13
CA GLN A 39 17.89 -9.72 6.19
C GLN A 39 18.32 -8.92 4.94
N ASN A 40 17.87 -9.31 3.75
CA ASN A 40 18.18 -8.61 2.52
C ASN A 40 17.51 -7.24 2.47
N PHE A 41 16.27 -7.14 2.92
CA PHE A 41 15.60 -5.84 3.06
C PHE A 41 16.38 -4.91 3.99
N ILE A 42 16.80 -5.40 5.17
CA ILE A 42 17.61 -4.65 6.13
C ILE A 42 18.94 -4.20 5.50
N LYS A 43 19.65 -5.10 4.80
CA LYS A 43 20.87 -4.76 4.06
C LYS A 43 20.62 -3.64 3.05
N SER A 44 19.52 -3.71 2.30
CA SER A 44 19.17 -2.71 1.30
C SER A 44 18.88 -1.34 1.91
N GLN A 45 18.22 -1.29 3.07
CA GLN A 45 17.99 -0.04 3.82
C GLN A 45 19.32 0.59 4.32
N ASN A 46 20.29 -0.25 4.67
CA ASN A 46 21.63 0.18 5.05
C ASN A 46 22.58 0.39 3.85
N LYS A 47 22.05 0.33 2.60
CA LYS A 47 22.80 0.51 1.34
C LYS A 47 23.95 -0.50 1.16
N ILE A 48 23.83 -1.70 1.74
CA ILE A 48 24.78 -2.80 1.62
C ILE A 48 24.38 -3.66 0.43
N TYR A 49 25.21 -3.68 -0.60
CA TYR A 49 24.98 -4.39 -1.84
C TYR A 49 26.23 -5.09 -2.33
N ASP A 50 26.08 -6.28 -2.88
CA ASP A 50 27.17 -7.09 -3.48
C ASP A 50 27.45 -6.64 -4.92
N ARG A 51 26.38 -6.26 -5.67
CA ARG A 51 26.46 -5.86 -7.08
C ARG A 51 25.67 -4.56 -7.30
N LYS A 52 26.20 -3.70 -8.16
CA LYS A 52 25.57 -2.42 -8.53
C LYS A 52 25.48 -2.27 -10.03
N PHE A 53 24.29 -1.94 -10.52
CA PHE A 53 24.02 -1.72 -11.93
C PHE A 53 23.36 -0.37 -12.18
N HIS A 54 23.42 0.10 -13.42
CA HIS A 54 22.67 1.26 -13.88
C HIS A 54 21.45 0.79 -14.69
N GLY A 55 20.28 1.29 -14.40
CA GLY A 55 19.04 0.97 -15.12
C GLY A 55 19.12 1.21 -16.64
N ARG A 56 20.02 2.11 -17.10
CA ARG A 56 20.27 2.34 -18.53
C ARG A 56 20.79 1.09 -19.25
N LYS A 57 21.54 0.23 -18.53
CA LYS A 57 22.09 -1.04 -19.07
C LYS A 57 21.10 -2.20 -18.92
N CYS A 58 19.94 -1.97 -18.32
CA CYS A 58 18.92 -2.98 -18.10
C CYS A 58 17.80 -2.84 -19.12
N ILE A 59 17.10 -3.94 -19.39
CA ILE A 59 15.94 -4.00 -20.27
C ILE A 59 14.72 -4.41 -19.43
N VAL A 60 13.56 -3.78 -19.67
CA VAL A 60 12.30 -4.18 -19.07
C VAL A 60 11.46 -4.97 -20.05
N LYS A 61 11.05 -6.17 -19.65
CA LYS A 61 10.15 -7.05 -20.41
C LYS A 61 9.00 -7.51 -19.52
N GLU A 62 7.88 -7.80 -20.14
CA GLU A 62 6.83 -8.58 -19.48
C GLU A 62 7.35 -10.00 -19.18
N VAL A 63 7.02 -10.51 -18.01
CA VAL A 63 7.39 -11.87 -17.60
C VAL A 63 6.14 -12.67 -17.25
N ASN A 64 6.24 -13.97 -17.42
CA ASN A 64 5.17 -14.88 -17.03
C ASN A 64 4.84 -14.68 -15.54
N PRO A 65 3.55 -14.68 -15.15
CA PRO A 65 3.11 -14.54 -13.76
C PRO A 65 3.82 -15.49 -12.78
N ASP A 66 4.08 -16.73 -13.19
CA ASP A 66 4.73 -17.70 -12.31
C ASP A 66 6.19 -17.32 -12.06
N VAL A 67 6.92 -16.85 -13.09
CA VAL A 67 8.29 -16.33 -12.94
C VAL A 67 8.30 -15.12 -11.99
N GLY A 68 7.34 -14.20 -12.14
CA GLY A 68 7.21 -13.03 -11.27
C GLY A 68 6.89 -13.42 -9.83
N LYS A 69 5.98 -14.36 -9.62
CA LYS A 69 5.62 -14.87 -8.29
C LYS A 69 6.78 -15.57 -7.60
N ASP A 70 7.52 -16.41 -8.34
CA ASP A 70 8.70 -17.10 -7.80
C ASP A 70 9.80 -16.11 -7.43
N PHE A 71 9.99 -15.06 -8.24
CA PHE A 71 10.92 -13.99 -7.90
C PHE A 71 10.52 -13.28 -6.61
N PHE A 72 9.23 -12.93 -6.42
CA PHE A 72 8.75 -12.33 -5.18
C PHE A 72 8.86 -13.29 -3.98
N LYS A 73 8.58 -14.57 -4.17
CA LYS A 73 8.74 -15.58 -3.13
C LYS A 73 10.18 -15.66 -2.62
N LEU A 74 11.15 -15.47 -3.50
CA LEU A 74 12.57 -15.52 -3.15
C LEU A 74 13.10 -14.21 -2.55
N HIS A 75 12.64 -13.06 -3.03
CA HIS A 75 13.31 -11.79 -2.79
C HIS A 75 12.46 -10.75 -2.06
N HIS A 76 11.11 -10.83 -2.14
CA HIS A 76 10.26 -9.80 -1.53
C HIS A 76 9.98 -10.10 -0.07
N ILE A 77 10.08 -9.08 0.81
CA ILE A 77 9.89 -9.23 2.26
C ILE A 77 8.51 -9.81 2.64
N GLN A 78 7.47 -9.52 1.90
CA GLN A 78 6.13 -10.11 2.09
C GLN A 78 5.91 -11.38 1.26
N GLY A 79 6.90 -11.84 0.52
CA GLY A 79 6.74 -12.95 -0.40
C GLY A 79 5.80 -12.63 -1.57
N SER A 80 5.24 -13.67 -2.18
CA SER A 80 4.32 -13.58 -3.31
C SER A 80 2.85 -13.58 -2.86
N ASN A 81 1.96 -13.15 -3.77
CA ASN A 81 0.51 -13.29 -3.64
C ASN A 81 -0.12 -13.59 -5.03
N ASN A 82 -1.44 -13.71 -5.08
CA ASN A 82 -2.19 -14.02 -6.30
C ASN A 82 -2.97 -12.81 -6.87
N LEU A 83 -2.64 -11.59 -6.45
CA LEU A 83 -3.36 -10.37 -6.84
C LEU A 83 -2.80 -9.73 -8.12
N GLY A 84 -1.55 -10.06 -8.48
CA GLY A 84 -0.90 -9.53 -9.67
C GLY A 84 -1.57 -9.97 -10.97
N VAL A 85 -1.86 -9.00 -11.86
CA VAL A 85 -2.44 -9.22 -13.19
C VAL A 85 -1.41 -9.07 -14.30
N ILE A 86 -0.33 -8.32 -14.04
CA ILE A 86 0.78 -8.12 -14.96
C ILE A 86 2.09 -8.02 -14.19
N TYR A 87 3.16 -8.55 -14.73
CA TYR A 87 4.48 -8.58 -14.13
C TYR A 87 5.52 -8.07 -15.13
N PHE A 88 6.31 -7.10 -14.72
CA PHE A 88 7.43 -6.57 -15.50
C PHE A 88 8.75 -6.92 -14.83
N GLY A 89 9.60 -7.63 -15.56
CA GLY A 89 10.96 -8.00 -15.16
C GLY A 89 11.99 -6.99 -15.65
N LEU A 90 12.94 -6.65 -14.80
CA LEU A 90 14.14 -5.89 -15.13
C LEU A 90 15.30 -6.86 -15.34
N PHE A 91 15.87 -6.83 -16.53
CA PHE A 91 16.96 -7.73 -16.94
C PHE A 91 18.25 -6.95 -17.12
N HIS A 92 19.34 -7.46 -16.56
CA HIS A 92 20.69 -7.07 -16.92
C HIS A 92 21.28 -8.23 -17.72
N GLU A 93 21.56 -7.98 -19.01
CA GLU A 93 21.85 -9.06 -19.98
C GLU A 93 20.69 -10.09 -19.99
N SER A 94 20.95 -11.34 -19.62
CA SER A 94 19.93 -12.40 -19.51
C SER A 94 19.41 -12.63 -18.08
N GLU A 95 20.02 -12.01 -17.07
CA GLU A 95 19.66 -12.19 -15.66
C GLU A 95 18.45 -11.34 -15.27
N LEU A 96 17.43 -11.96 -14.69
CA LEU A 96 16.31 -11.26 -14.08
C LEU A 96 16.72 -10.72 -12.70
N ILE A 97 16.87 -9.40 -12.57
CA ILE A 97 17.38 -8.74 -11.37
C ILE A 97 16.36 -7.90 -10.62
N GLY A 98 15.15 -7.77 -11.13
CA GLY A 98 14.07 -7.07 -10.45
C GLY A 98 12.72 -7.36 -11.07
N VAL A 99 11.66 -7.28 -10.28
CA VAL A 99 10.27 -7.44 -10.75
C VAL A 99 9.37 -6.41 -10.10
N MET A 100 8.43 -5.89 -10.89
CA MET A 100 7.34 -5.04 -10.43
C MET A 100 6.03 -5.56 -10.99
N SER A 101 4.97 -5.62 -10.17
CA SER A 101 3.66 -6.09 -10.60
C SER A 101 2.56 -5.08 -10.31
N LEU A 102 1.57 -5.04 -11.20
CA LEU A 102 0.30 -4.40 -10.94
C LEU A 102 -0.75 -5.47 -10.64
N GLY A 103 -1.66 -5.17 -9.72
CA GLY A 103 -2.67 -6.11 -9.25
C GLY A 103 -4.03 -5.45 -9.06
N ARG A 104 -5.08 -6.29 -9.07
CA ARG A 104 -6.45 -5.86 -8.83
C ARG A 104 -6.86 -6.21 -7.41
N HIS A 105 -7.23 -5.21 -6.65
CA HIS A 105 -7.86 -5.39 -5.35
C HIS A 105 -9.34 -5.03 -5.47
N SER A 106 -10.24 -5.90 -5.04
CA SER A 106 -11.69 -5.77 -5.23
C SER A 106 -12.27 -4.42 -4.83
N ARG A 107 -11.74 -3.81 -3.75
CA ARG A 107 -12.17 -2.49 -3.29
C ARG A 107 -11.74 -1.34 -4.21
N GLN A 108 -10.74 -1.53 -5.05
CA GLN A 108 -10.17 -0.49 -5.91
C GLN A 108 -10.68 -0.57 -7.35
N ILE A 109 -11.23 -1.70 -7.76
CA ILE A 109 -11.79 -1.88 -9.11
C ILE A 109 -12.95 -0.92 -9.36
N ALA A 110 -13.81 -0.72 -8.36
CA ALA A 110 -14.95 0.20 -8.46
C ALA A 110 -14.53 1.67 -8.66
N GLU A 111 -13.27 2.01 -8.34
CA GLU A 111 -12.71 3.37 -8.44
C GLU A 111 -11.84 3.55 -9.68
N ASN A 112 -11.85 2.60 -10.62
CA ASN A 112 -10.98 2.56 -11.80
C ASN A 112 -9.49 2.70 -11.48
N ARG A 113 -9.06 2.09 -10.36
CA ARG A 113 -7.69 2.12 -9.85
C ARG A 113 -7.00 0.77 -10.02
N ILE A 114 -5.73 0.79 -10.35
CA ILE A 114 -4.85 -0.39 -10.32
C ILE A 114 -3.85 -0.24 -9.17
N VAL A 115 -3.46 -1.35 -8.56
CA VAL A 115 -2.53 -1.34 -7.43
C VAL A 115 -1.14 -1.74 -7.90
N LEU A 116 -0.12 -0.94 -7.62
CA LEU A 116 1.26 -1.41 -7.62
C LEU A 116 1.38 -2.36 -6.42
N ASP A 117 1.29 -3.66 -6.71
CA ASP A 117 1.10 -4.69 -5.71
C ASP A 117 2.43 -5.10 -5.06
N ARG A 118 3.47 -5.33 -5.88
CA ARG A 118 4.79 -5.76 -5.43
C ARG A 118 5.89 -5.14 -6.27
N PHE A 119 6.99 -4.83 -5.61
CA PHE A 119 8.25 -4.46 -6.23
C PHE A 119 9.42 -4.95 -5.37
N CYS A 120 10.37 -5.61 -5.97
CA CYS A 120 11.68 -5.85 -5.36
C CYS A 120 12.77 -6.02 -6.43
N ILE A 121 14.00 -5.83 -5.96
CA ILE A 121 15.24 -6.14 -6.67
C ILE A 121 15.82 -7.42 -6.04
N ALA A 122 16.56 -8.19 -6.79
CA ALA A 122 17.24 -9.40 -6.34
C ALA A 122 18.16 -9.11 -5.14
N ASP A 123 18.34 -10.11 -4.29
CA ASP A 123 19.17 -10.02 -3.09
C ASP A 123 20.57 -9.54 -3.42
N GLY A 124 21.09 -8.61 -2.60
CA GLY A 124 22.43 -8.06 -2.75
C GLY A 124 22.64 -7.17 -3.99
N VAL A 125 21.59 -6.91 -4.78
CA VAL A 125 21.68 -6.11 -6.01
C VAL A 125 21.11 -4.70 -5.78
N HIS A 126 21.81 -3.68 -6.27
CA HIS A 126 21.31 -2.32 -6.40
C HIS A 126 21.25 -1.93 -7.88
N VAL A 127 20.12 -1.36 -8.32
CA VAL A 127 19.98 -0.86 -9.68
C VAL A 127 19.56 0.60 -9.65
N GLN A 128 20.51 1.50 -9.89
CA GLN A 128 20.23 2.94 -9.95
C GLN A 128 19.24 3.24 -11.09
N GLY A 129 18.08 3.82 -10.75
CA GLY A 129 17.00 4.10 -11.71
C GLY A 129 16.21 2.86 -12.16
N GLY A 130 16.46 1.69 -11.59
CA GLY A 130 15.75 0.45 -11.94
C GLY A 130 14.27 0.49 -11.62
N ALA A 131 13.91 0.99 -10.43
CA ALA A 131 12.51 1.17 -10.01
C ALA A 131 11.75 2.11 -10.96
N SER A 132 12.32 3.26 -11.29
CA SER A 132 11.70 4.23 -12.22
C SER A 132 11.51 3.65 -13.61
N LYS A 133 12.46 2.83 -14.07
CA LYS A 133 12.38 2.17 -15.39
C LYS A 133 11.26 1.12 -15.44
N LEU A 134 11.12 0.32 -14.40
CA LEU A 134 10.00 -0.64 -14.24
C LEU A 134 8.68 0.11 -14.15
N PHE A 135 8.62 1.14 -13.32
CA PHE A 135 7.40 1.91 -13.10
C PHE A 135 6.92 2.63 -14.36
N ALA A 136 7.81 3.18 -15.18
CA ALA A 136 7.46 3.74 -16.47
C ALA A 136 6.72 2.73 -17.38
N ARG A 137 7.10 1.45 -17.32
CA ARG A 137 6.39 0.38 -18.02
C ARG A 137 5.01 0.11 -17.44
N CYS A 138 4.90 0.14 -16.09
CA CYS A 138 3.62 0.03 -15.39
C CYS A 138 2.67 1.18 -15.75
N ILE A 139 3.17 2.43 -15.79
CA ILE A 139 2.39 3.61 -16.20
C ILE A 139 1.85 3.42 -17.62
N LYS A 140 2.70 3.02 -18.57
CA LYS A 140 2.27 2.80 -19.95
C LYS A 140 1.16 1.75 -20.00
N TRP A 141 1.36 0.60 -19.38
CA TRP A 141 0.36 -0.47 -19.37
C TRP A 141 -0.96 -0.01 -18.74
N ALA A 142 -0.90 0.70 -17.61
CA ALA A 142 -2.10 1.20 -16.93
C ALA A 142 -2.88 2.23 -17.78
N LYS A 143 -2.18 3.12 -18.50
CA LYS A 143 -2.79 4.06 -19.45
C LYS A 143 -3.44 3.34 -20.64
N ASP A 144 -2.76 2.36 -21.21
CA ASP A 144 -3.28 1.54 -22.33
C ASP A 144 -4.58 0.78 -21.92
N HIS A 145 -4.70 0.45 -20.62
CA HIS A 145 -5.89 -0.19 -20.02
C HIS A 145 -6.89 0.80 -19.40
N LYS A 146 -6.72 2.10 -19.63
CA LYS A 146 -7.64 3.19 -19.23
C LYS A 146 -7.91 3.27 -17.72
N TYR A 147 -6.94 2.93 -16.88
CA TYR A 147 -7.01 3.23 -15.46
C TYR A 147 -6.81 4.73 -15.22
N ASP A 148 -7.42 5.27 -14.18
CA ASP A 148 -7.30 6.67 -13.80
C ASP A 148 -6.07 6.89 -12.89
N GLU A 149 -5.77 5.92 -12.02
CA GLU A 149 -4.74 6.04 -10.99
C GLU A 149 -4.04 4.70 -10.72
N ILE A 150 -2.76 4.80 -10.35
CA ILE A 150 -2.03 3.70 -9.72
C ILE A 150 -1.93 4.01 -8.23
N ILE A 151 -2.35 3.09 -7.38
CA ILE A 151 -2.17 3.23 -5.93
C ILE A 151 -1.18 2.20 -5.40
N SER A 152 -0.64 2.44 -4.21
CA SER A 152 0.19 1.46 -3.51
C SER A 152 0.12 1.66 -2.00
N PHE A 153 0.72 0.73 -1.25
CA PHE A 153 0.74 0.76 0.20
C PHE A 153 2.14 0.49 0.73
N SER A 154 2.61 1.31 1.67
CA SER A 154 3.80 1.03 2.45
C SER A 154 3.43 0.62 3.87
N ASP A 155 4.13 -0.38 4.42
CA ASP A 155 3.96 -0.81 5.80
C ASP A 155 4.87 0.04 6.71
N ASN A 156 4.27 0.72 7.68
CA ASN A 156 4.99 1.62 8.59
C ASN A 156 6.00 0.91 9.49
N ARG A 157 5.95 -0.43 9.59
CA ARG A 157 6.95 -1.23 10.31
C ARG A 157 8.31 -1.26 9.61
N TRP A 158 8.34 -1.04 8.31
CA TRP A 158 9.53 -1.31 7.48
C TRP A 158 10.05 -0.10 6.74
N THR A 159 9.19 0.85 6.37
CA THR A 159 9.59 1.95 5.50
C THR A 159 8.69 3.16 5.63
N GLU A 160 9.28 4.33 5.51
CA GLU A 160 8.55 5.59 5.41
C GLU A 160 7.91 5.82 4.04
N GLY A 161 8.26 5.00 3.04
CA GLY A 161 7.71 5.10 1.70
C GLY A 161 8.48 5.98 0.73
N LYS A 162 9.73 6.34 1.00
CA LYS A 162 10.58 7.20 0.14
C LYS A 162 10.64 6.76 -1.33
N ILE A 163 10.53 5.46 -1.58
CA ILE A 163 10.51 4.95 -2.97
C ILE A 163 9.30 5.46 -3.75
N TYR A 164 8.14 5.62 -3.10
CA TYR A 164 6.93 6.13 -3.75
C TYR A 164 7.08 7.61 -4.11
N GLU A 165 7.67 8.42 -3.23
CA GLU A 165 7.98 9.82 -3.51
C GLU A 165 8.93 9.94 -4.70
N ILE A 166 9.99 9.12 -4.75
CA ILE A 166 10.94 9.08 -5.89
C ILE A 166 10.23 8.69 -7.20
N LEU A 167 9.23 7.83 -7.13
CA LEU A 167 8.44 7.42 -8.30
C LEU A 167 7.34 8.44 -8.68
N GLY A 168 7.16 9.52 -7.91
CA GLY A 168 6.19 10.57 -8.16
C GLY A 168 4.79 10.31 -7.60
N PHE A 169 4.66 9.37 -6.67
CA PHE A 169 3.41 9.21 -5.91
C PHE A 169 3.27 10.30 -4.86
N SER A 170 2.03 10.65 -4.57
CA SER A 170 1.66 11.51 -3.44
C SER A 170 1.05 10.66 -2.33
N LEU A 171 1.27 11.08 -1.08
CA LEU A 171 0.65 10.43 0.09
C LEU A 171 -0.85 10.78 0.13
N GLU A 172 -1.70 9.78 -0.09
CA GLU A 172 -3.16 9.97 -0.04
C GLU A 172 -3.70 9.84 1.38
N LYS A 173 -3.19 8.86 2.14
CA LYS A 173 -3.71 8.59 3.49
C LYS A 173 -2.71 7.84 4.35
N ASN A 174 -2.61 8.26 5.61
CA ASN A 174 -1.95 7.46 6.64
C ASN A 174 -3.03 6.68 7.40
N HIS A 175 -3.10 5.36 7.14
CA HIS A 175 -4.05 4.49 7.81
C HIS A 175 -3.59 4.22 9.23
N LYS A 176 -4.53 4.30 10.16
CA LYS A 176 -4.32 3.90 11.55
C LYS A 176 -3.93 2.41 11.61
N GLN A 177 -3.36 2.03 12.74
CA GLN A 177 -3.04 0.64 13.05
C GLN A 177 -4.27 -0.25 12.85
N ASP A 178 -4.04 -1.39 12.23
CA ASP A 178 -5.02 -2.45 12.04
C ASP A 178 -4.48 -3.76 12.66
N TYR A 179 -5.29 -4.79 12.72
CA TYR A 179 -4.91 -6.05 13.33
C TYR A 179 -5.37 -7.26 12.51
N CYS A 180 -4.66 -8.35 12.65
CA CYS A 180 -5.14 -9.69 12.38
C CYS A 180 -5.28 -10.45 13.70
N TYR A 181 -5.85 -11.64 13.66
CA TYR A 181 -5.82 -12.55 14.78
C TYR A 181 -4.71 -13.57 14.60
N VAL A 182 -4.22 -14.10 15.72
CA VAL A 182 -3.37 -15.28 15.78
C VAL A 182 -3.95 -16.24 16.80
N ASP A 183 -3.87 -17.53 16.51
CA ASP A 183 -4.23 -18.58 17.46
C ASP A 183 -3.12 -18.71 18.51
N THR A 184 -3.49 -18.72 19.78
CA THR A 184 -2.51 -18.94 20.87
C THR A 184 -1.87 -20.32 20.86
N LYS A 185 -2.55 -21.31 20.26
CA LYS A 185 -2.06 -22.67 20.12
C LYS A 185 -1.17 -22.85 18.90
N ASP A 186 -1.40 -22.05 17.84
CA ASP A 186 -0.57 -22.01 16.65
C ASP A 186 -0.26 -20.54 16.27
N PRO A 187 0.70 -19.91 16.96
CA PRO A 187 1.02 -18.48 16.75
C PRO A 187 1.50 -18.17 15.35
N ASN A 188 1.98 -19.15 14.59
CA ASN A 188 2.45 -18.96 13.22
C ASN A 188 1.32 -18.82 12.20
N HIS A 189 0.07 -19.09 12.60
CA HIS A 189 -1.10 -18.97 11.73
C HIS A 189 -1.82 -17.65 11.94
N ARG A 190 -1.71 -16.75 10.96
CA ARG A 190 -2.43 -15.47 10.97
C ARG A 190 -3.83 -15.64 10.40
N ILE A 191 -4.80 -15.14 11.12
CA ILE A 191 -6.21 -15.23 10.79
C ILE A 191 -6.71 -13.81 10.45
N SER A 192 -7.34 -13.64 9.28
CA SER A 192 -7.89 -12.36 8.87
C SER A 192 -9.01 -11.91 9.81
N LYS A 193 -9.01 -10.64 10.22
CA LYS A 193 -10.12 -10.09 10.99
C LYS A 193 -11.47 -10.19 10.25
N GLN A 194 -11.46 -10.20 8.92
CA GLN A 194 -12.69 -10.32 8.14
C GLN A 194 -13.37 -11.68 8.34
N SER A 195 -12.60 -12.76 8.49
CA SER A 195 -13.12 -14.09 8.78
C SER A 195 -13.69 -14.23 10.19
N GLN A 196 -13.40 -13.25 11.07
CA GLN A 196 -13.85 -13.24 12.46
C GLN A 196 -15.03 -12.30 12.71
N LYS A 197 -15.59 -11.68 11.67
CA LYS A 197 -16.85 -10.95 11.77
C LYS A 197 -17.98 -11.84 12.21
N LYS A 198 -18.98 -11.28 12.90
CA LYS A 198 -20.17 -12.03 13.39
C LYS A 198 -20.78 -12.92 12.32
N SER A 199 -20.94 -12.37 11.10
CA SER A 199 -21.52 -13.09 9.97
C SER A 199 -20.65 -14.24 9.42
N SER A 200 -19.34 -14.22 9.67
CA SER A 200 -18.39 -15.18 9.10
C SER A 200 -17.86 -16.19 10.10
N SER A 201 -17.97 -15.91 11.39
CA SER A 201 -17.37 -16.73 12.46
C SER A 201 -18.36 -17.52 13.31
N ASN A 202 -19.63 -17.54 12.92
CA ASN A 202 -20.71 -18.14 13.70
C ASN A 202 -20.74 -17.62 15.17
N CYS A 203 -20.56 -16.31 15.32
CA CYS A 203 -20.55 -15.66 16.62
C CYS A 203 -21.94 -15.80 17.29
N PRO A 204 -22.02 -16.31 18.52
CA PRO A 204 -23.29 -16.44 19.24
C PRO A 204 -24.01 -15.09 19.39
N GLN A 205 -25.34 -15.14 19.40
CA GLN A 205 -26.15 -13.96 19.64
C GLN A 205 -25.87 -13.37 21.03
N GLY A 206 -25.71 -12.06 21.11
CA GLY A 206 -25.39 -11.37 22.36
C GLY A 206 -23.90 -11.20 22.64
N MET A 207 -23.02 -11.92 21.94
CA MET A 207 -21.55 -11.74 22.07
C MET A 207 -21.02 -10.72 21.06
N THR A 208 -19.91 -10.08 21.44
CA THR A 208 -19.09 -9.28 20.51
C THR A 208 -18.12 -10.18 19.73
N GLU A 209 -17.65 -9.71 18.58
CA GLU A 209 -16.61 -10.42 17.79
C GLU A 209 -15.34 -10.65 18.62
N PHE A 210 -15.02 -9.73 19.51
CA PHE A 210 -13.85 -9.81 20.36
C PHE A 210 -13.99 -10.91 21.43
N GLU A 211 -15.10 -10.94 22.16
CA GLU A 211 -15.37 -11.98 23.19
C GLU A 211 -15.38 -13.37 22.56
N TRP A 212 -16.03 -13.49 21.38
CA TRP A 212 -16.05 -14.77 20.67
C TRP A 212 -14.67 -15.21 20.18
N ALA A 213 -13.84 -14.28 19.73
CA ALA A 213 -12.46 -14.58 19.36
C ALA A 213 -11.63 -14.99 20.58
N ASP A 214 -11.79 -14.30 21.70
CA ASP A 214 -11.04 -14.56 22.93
C ASP A 214 -11.35 -15.94 23.52
N ILE A 215 -12.62 -16.34 23.55
CA ILE A 215 -13.07 -17.69 23.99
C ILE A 215 -12.40 -18.78 23.15
N ARG A 216 -12.20 -18.56 21.86
CA ARG A 216 -11.53 -19.49 20.95
C ARG A 216 -9.99 -19.42 21.01
N GLY A 217 -9.43 -18.66 21.93
CA GLY A 217 -7.99 -18.50 22.08
C GLY A 217 -7.34 -17.62 21.02
N LEU A 218 -8.13 -16.83 20.28
CA LEU A 218 -7.63 -15.91 19.29
C LEU A 218 -7.27 -14.56 19.92
N LYS A 219 -6.08 -14.06 19.63
CA LYS A 219 -5.63 -12.75 20.11
C LYS A 219 -5.32 -11.81 18.96
N LYS A 220 -5.45 -10.51 19.17
CA LYS A 220 -5.16 -9.49 18.17
C LYS A 220 -3.66 -9.27 18.06
N LEU A 221 -3.14 -9.35 16.85
CA LEU A 221 -1.80 -8.94 16.48
C LEU A 221 -1.90 -7.63 15.70
N TRP A 222 -1.43 -6.53 16.29
CA TRP A 222 -1.54 -5.21 15.70
C TRP A 222 -0.36 -4.89 14.79
N ASP A 223 -0.64 -4.25 13.63
CA ASP A 223 0.39 -3.61 12.81
C ASP A 223 0.61 -2.14 13.27
N LEU A 224 1.51 -1.43 12.59
CA LEU A 224 1.78 0.00 12.85
C LEU A 224 1.04 0.92 11.87
N GLY A 225 0.05 0.39 11.17
CA GLY A 225 -0.64 1.09 10.10
C GLY A 225 0.13 1.06 8.77
N LYS A 226 -0.45 1.70 7.77
CA LYS A 226 0.06 1.72 6.40
C LYS A 226 -0.16 3.10 5.80
N LYS A 227 0.77 3.56 5.00
CA LYS A 227 0.55 4.73 4.15
C LYS A 227 -0.01 4.28 2.81
N ARG A 228 -1.05 4.94 2.32
CA ARG A 228 -1.58 4.76 0.97
C ARG A 228 -1.06 5.87 0.08
N TRP A 229 -0.50 5.46 -1.04
CA TRP A 229 0.13 6.32 -2.03
C TRP A 229 -0.70 6.30 -3.31
N VAL A 230 -0.77 7.43 -4.00
CA VAL A 230 -1.51 7.58 -5.26
C VAL A 230 -0.64 8.23 -6.31
N PHE A 231 -0.73 7.71 -7.53
CA PHE A 231 -0.12 8.28 -8.73
C PHE A 231 -1.21 8.47 -9.79
N PRO A 232 -1.59 9.71 -10.13
CA PRO A 232 -2.58 9.98 -11.17
C PRO A 232 -1.94 9.72 -12.54
N LEU A 233 -2.66 8.97 -13.41
CA LEU A 233 -2.18 8.65 -14.75
C LEU A 233 -2.42 9.78 -15.73
N ASP A 234 -3.47 10.55 -15.52
CA ASP A 234 -3.80 11.78 -16.25
C ASP A 234 -4.35 12.82 -15.26
N PRO A 235 -3.48 13.68 -14.72
CA PRO A 235 -3.90 14.68 -13.74
C PRO A 235 -4.94 15.68 -14.29
N GLU A 236 -4.87 16.03 -15.59
CA GLU A 236 -5.80 16.99 -16.20
C GLU A 236 -7.19 16.36 -16.37
N ALA A 237 -7.25 15.13 -16.88
CA ALA A 237 -8.52 14.41 -17.00
C ALA A 237 -9.16 14.13 -15.63
N LEU A 238 -8.36 13.83 -14.61
CA LEU A 238 -8.83 13.66 -13.24
C LEU A 238 -9.44 14.96 -12.71
N LEU A 239 -8.75 16.08 -12.89
CA LEU A 239 -9.24 17.40 -12.49
C LEU A 239 -10.55 17.77 -13.20
N LEU A 240 -10.67 17.45 -14.50
CA LEU A 240 -11.87 17.69 -15.27
C LEU A 240 -13.06 16.86 -14.76
N LYS A 241 -12.86 15.57 -14.50
CA LYS A 241 -13.88 14.69 -13.89
C LYS A 241 -14.33 15.24 -12.54
N GLN A 242 -13.42 15.73 -11.71
CA GLN A 242 -13.72 16.32 -10.41
C GLN A 242 -14.59 17.59 -10.57
N LYS A 243 -14.22 18.51 -11.48
CA LYS A 243 -15.01 19.71 -11.77
C LYS A 243 -16.42 19.37 -12.26
N GLN A 244 -16.57 18.40 -13.15
CA GLN A 244 -17.88 17.94 -13.65
C GLN A 244 -18.74 17.35 -12.54
N SER A 245 -18.15 16.59 -11.63
CA SER A 245 -18.87 16.01 -10.49
C SER A 245 -19.34 17.06 -9.50
N ILE A 246 -18.57 18.14 -9.30
CA ILE A 246 -18.98 19.29 -8.49
C ILE A 246 -20.17 19.98 -9.12
N GLN A 247 -20.12 20.27 -10.41
CA GLN A 247 -21.22 20.88 -11.13
C GLN A 247 -22.51 20.04 -11.08
N CYS A 248 -22.40 18.71 -11.23
CA CYS A 248 -23.54 17.80 -11.04
C CYS A 248 -24.07 17.82 -9.62
N ALA A 249 -23.22 17.91 -8.60
CA ALA A 249 -23.65 17.99 -7.20
C ALA A 249 -24.32 19.33 -6.87
N GLU A 250 -23.89 20.43 -7.51
CA GLU A 250 -24.52 21.76 -7.39
C GLU A 250 -25.88 21.84 -8.07
N GLN A 251 -26.05 21.12 -9.20
CA GLN A 251 -27.32 21.05 -9.94
C GLN A 251 -28.39 20.22 -9.23
N ASN A 252 -27.99 19.21 -8.46
CA ASN A 252 -28.91 18.39 -7.66
C ASN A 252 -29.26 19.06 -6.33
N LYS A 253 -29.97 20.20 -6.37
CA LYS A 253 -30.42 20.93 -5.18
C LYS A 253 -31.49 20.23 -4.33
N ASN A 254 -31.99 19.08 -4.73
CA ASN A 254 -33.03 18.32 -4.03
C ASN A 254 -32.42 17.12 -3.26
N GLY A 255 -31.72 17.40 -2.17
CA GLY A 255 -31.61 16.54 -0.98
C GLY A 255 -30.97 15.14 -1.07
N ASP A 256 -30.93 14.47 -2.18
CA ASP A 256 -30.37 13.12 -2.33
C ASP A 256 -28.90 13.14 -2.73
N PHE A 257 -28.04 13.38 -1.75
CA PHE A 257 -26.59 13.25 -1.95
C PHE A 257 -26.17 11.79 -2.02
N LYS A 258 -26.09 11.23 -3.21
CA LYS A 258 -25.26 10.05 -3.42
C LYS A 258 -23.80 10.46 -3.27
N HIS A 259 -23.13 9.97 -2.23
CA HIS A 259 -21.70 10.17 -2.04
C HIS A 259 -20.93 9.68 -3.26
N SER A 260 -20.46 10.59 -4.11
CA SER A 260 -19.52 10.23 -5.15
C SER A 260 -18.13 10.06 -4.52
N HIS A 261 -17.47 8.96 -4.81
CA HIS A 261 -16.10 8.68 -4.35
C HIS A 261 -15.07 9.47 -5.17
N ILE A 262 -15.21 10.80 -5.18
CA ILE A 262 -14.26 11.68 -5.87
C ILE A 262 -13.11 11.97 -4.91
N ARG A 263 -11.90 11.91 -5.42
CA ARG A 263 -10.67 12.18 -4.68
C ARG A 263 -9.73 13.03 -5.49
N GLY A 264 -8.90 13.81 -4.84
CA GLY A 264 -7.91 14.66 -5.48
C GLY A 264 -7.24 15.63 -4.53
N TYR A 265 -6.56 16.58 -5.13
CA TYR A 265 -5.96 17.69 -4.42
C TYR A 265 -6.72 18.96 -4.74
N PHE A 266 -7.02 19.73 -3.71
CA PHE A 266 -7.57 21.07 -3.82
C PHE A 266 -6.43 22.06 -3.54
N THR A 267 -6.14 22.93 -4.50
CA THR A 267 -5.16 24.01 -4.30
C THR A 267 -5.89 25.21 -3.74
N SER A 268 -5.52 25.60 -2.53
CA SER A 268 -6.03 26.83 -1.92
C SER A 268 -5.16 28.01 -2.36
N ASP A 269 -5.76 28.93 -3.09
CA ASP A 269 -5.11 30.17 -3.51
C ASP A 269 -4.83 31.08 -2.32
N LYS A 270 -5.69 31.02 -1.28
CA LYS A 270 -5.54 31.84 -0.06
C LYS A 270 -4.38 31.36 0.83
N GLN A 271 -4.16 30.07 0.90
CA GLN A 271 -3.14 29.49 1.78
C GLN A 271 -1.88 29.05 1.01
N ASN A 272 -1.92 29.10 -0.31
CA ASN A 272 -0.86 28.59 -1.19
C ASN A 272 -0.43 27.14 -0.82
N THR A 273 -1.43 26.31 -0.53
CA THR A 273 -1.24 24.91 -0.12
C THR A 273 -2.15 23.98 -0.91
N GLU A 274 -1.71 22.75 -1.07
CA GLU A 274 -2.52 21.67 -1.63
C GLU A 274 -3.09 20.81 -0.51
N VAL A 275 -4.42 20.62 -0.50
CA VAL A 275 -5.14 19.80 0.47
C VAL A 275 -5.76 18.61 -0.25
N PHE A 276 -5.42 17.40 0.21
CA PHE A 276 -6.02 16.18 -0.31
C PHE A 276 -7.45 16.02 0.21
N TYR A 277 -8.38 15.68 -0.69
CA TYR A 277 -9.76 15.33 -0.31
C TYR A 277 -10.12 13.93 -0.83
N SER A 278 -10.97 13.23 -0.10
CA SER A 278 -11.35 11.84 -0.37
C SER A 278 -12.84 11.66 -0.68
N SER A 279 -13.59 12.73 -0.73
CA SER A 279 -15.01 12.70 -1.05
C SER A 279 -15.47 14.04 -1.68
N SER A 280 -16.58 13.98 -2.41
CA SER A 280 -17.22 15.20 -2.94
C SER A 280 -17.65 16.18 -1.84
N TYR A 281 -17.96 15.67 -0.65
CA TYR A 281 -18.30 16.48 0.49
C TYR A 281 -17.10 17.28 1.01
N GLU A 282 -15.95 16.63 1.18
CA GLU A 282 -14.71 17.32 1.60
C GLU A 282 -14.29 18.38 0.59
N LEU A 283 -14.34 18.05 -0.71
CA LEU A 283 -14.04 19.01 -1.77
C LEU A 283 -14.97 20.23 -1.72
N ARG A 284 -16.29 20.02 -1.49
CA ARG A 284 -17.25 21.12 -1.34
C ARG A 284 -16.96 21.97 -0.12
N CYS A 285 -16.56 21.35 1.00
CA CYS A 285 -16.15 22.10 2.20
C CYS A 285 -14.92 22.96 1.93
N LEU A 286 -13.92 22.43 1.21
CA LEU A 286 -12.74 23.20 0.81
C LEU A 286 -13.09 24.40 -0.07
N TYR A 287 -13.98 24.22 -1.06
CA TYR A 287 -14.47 25.33 -1.89
C TYR A 287 -15.20 26.38 -1.08
N LEU A 288 -16.07 25.98 -0.14
CA LEU A 288 -16.79 26.90 0.71
C LEU A 288 -15.86 27.68 1.66
N LEU A 289 -14.82 27.02 2.18
CA LEU A 289 -13.79 27.67 2.99
C LEU A 289 -12.96 28.65 2.15
N GLU A 290 -12.65 28.31 0.90
CA GLU A 290 -11.92 29.20 -0.02
C GLU A 290 -12.73 30.44 -0.37
N GLN A 291 -14.05 30.32 -0.53
CA GLN A 291 -14.95 31.43 -0.87
C GLN A 291 -15.33 32.31 0.35
N ASN A 292 -15.26 31.79 1.57
CA ASN A 292 -15.65 32.52 2.77
C ASN A 292 -14.51 33.39 3.30
N GLU A 293 -14.80 34.67 3.52
CA GLU A 293 -13.85 35.62 4.13
C GLU A 293 -13.52 35.31 5.60
N LEU A 294 -14.27 34.41 6.23
CA LEU A 294 -14.11 34.02 7.65
C LEU A 294 -13.05 32.94 7.87
N ALA A 295 -12.46 32.39 6.81
CA ALA A 295 -11.35 31.44 6.90
C ALA A 295 -10.01 32.19 6.92
N LYS A 296 -9.81 33.01 7.96
CA LYS A 296 -8.52 33.65 8.28
C LYS A 296 -7.86 32.93 9.42
#